data_4539b422181f768d9bda5e5bfbad62fe
#
_entry.id   4539b422181f768d9bda5e5bfbad62fe
#
_cell.length_a   1.000
_cell.length_b   1.000
_cell.length_c   1.000
_cell.angle_alpha   90.00
_cell.angle_beta   90.00
_cell.angle_gamma   90.00
#
_symmetry.space_group_name_H-M   'P 1'
#
loop_
_entity.id
_entity.type
_entity.pdbx_description
1 polymer ?
#
loop_
_entity_poly.entity_id
_entity_poly.type
_entity_poly.pdbx_seq_one_letter_code
_entity_poly.pdbx_strand_id
1 'polypeptide(L)'
;MSNLKILMNGIITENPTFVLLLGMCPTLGTTSSAMNGMSMGLATMFVLICSNMVISALKNVIPDMVRIPGYIVVIATFVTVVQMCMEAFIPALYASLGLFIPLIVVNCIVLGRAEAFDAKNGVVASAFDGIGIGLGFTIALTLLGAIRELLGTGKLFNLTIMPEQFGSLIFVLAPGAFIALGFLIAIVNKLRKA
;
A
#
# COMPACT_ATOMS: atom_id res chain seq x y z
N MET A 1 16.72 16.92 -8.06
CA MET A 1 16.01 17.12 -6.76
C MET A 1 16.78 16.33 -5.72
N SER A 2 16.87 16.83 -4.47
CA SER A 2 17.53 16.05 -3.40
C SER A 2 16.70 14.79 -3.13
N ASN A 3 17.34 13.62 -2.97
CA ASN A 3 16.68 12.33 -2.73
C ASN A 3 15.80 12.36 -1.47
N LEU A 4 16.22 13.11 -0.45
CA LEU A 4 15.44 13.32 0.77
C LEU A 4 14.13 14.07 0.51
N LYS A 5 14.13 15.01 -0.44
CA LYS A 5 12.92 15.74 -0.82
C LYS A 5 11.91 14.84 -1.54
N ILE A 6 12.39 13.89 -2.35
CA ILE A 6 11.54 12.89 -3.02
C ILE A 6 10.87 12.00 -1.96
N LEU A 7 11.63 11.52 -0.98
CA LEU A 7 11.13 10.69 0.11
C LEU A 7 10.04 11.40 0.93
N MET A 8 10.31 12.63 1.40
CA MET A 8 9.35 13.41 2.17
C MET A 8 8.09 13.77 1.38
N ASN A 9 8.25 14.01 0.08
CA ASN A 9 7.13 14.30 -0.80
C ASN A 9 6.18 13.10 -0.91
N GLY A 10 6.72 11.88 -1.01
CA GLY A 10 5.94 10.65 -1.06
C GLY A 10 5.13 10.36 0.21
N ILE A 11 5.65 10.73 1.38
CA ILE A 11 4.97 10.47 2.66
C ILE A 11 3.84 11.48 2.91
N ILE A 12 4.08 12.77 2.68
CA ILE A 12 3.19 13.86 3.12
C ILE A 12 2.41 14.45 1.96
N THR A 13 3.10 14.87 0.89
CA THR A 13 2.50 15.66 -0.19
C THR A 13 1.78 14.79 -1.20
N GLU A 14 2.37 13.66 -1.56
CA GLU A 14 1.86 12.69 -2.53
C GLU A 14 1.46 11.36 -1.87
N ASN A 15 0.86 11.42 -0.67
CA ASN A 15 0.39 10.20 -0.02
C ASN A 15 -0.58 9.44 -0.95
N PRO A 16 -0.27 8.17 -1.30
CA PRO A 16 -1.03 7.48 -2.33
C PRO A 16 -2.49 7.27 -1.97
N THR A 17 -2.79 6.96 -0.71
CA THR A 17 -4.15 6.64 -0.27
C THR A 17 -4.98 7.90 0.02
N PHE A 18 -4.42 8.88 0.74
CA PHE A 18 -5.18 10.05 1.20
C PHE A 18 -5.23 11.19 0.19
N VAL A 19 -4.24 11.29 -0.68
CA VAL A 19 -4.11 12.41 -1.63
C VAL A 19 -4.42 11.96 -3.06
N LEU A 20 -3.75 10.90 -3.52
CA LEU A 20 -3.91 10.38 -4.88
C LEU A 20 -5.12 9.44 -5.03
N LEU A 21 -5.69 8.95 -3.93
CA LEU A 21 -6.78 7.97 -3.90
C LEU A 21 -6.46 6.70 -4.71
N LEU A 22 -5.19 6.32 -4.73
CA LEU A 22 -4.69 5.12 -5.38
C LEU A 22 -4.56 3.96 -4.39
N GLY A 23 -4.64 2.73 -4.90
CA GLY A 23 -4.49 1.53 -4.08
C GLY A 23 -5.67 1.24 -3.15
N MET A 24 -6.87 1.63 -3.55
CA MET A 24 -8.08 1.42 -2.75
C MET A 24 -8.42 -0.07 -2.56
N CYS A 25 -8.14 -0.91 -3.55
CA CYS A 25 -8.47 -2.34 -3.49
C CYS A 25 -7.84 -3.04 -2.28
N PRO A 26 -6.52 -3.02 -2.07
CA PRO A 26 -5.93 -3.57 -0.85
C PRO A 26 -6.31 -2.77 0.39
N THR A 27 -6.47 -1.45 0.28
CA THR A 27 -6.88 -0.59 1.40
C THR A 27 -8.22 -1.03 2.01
N LEU A 28 -9.19 -1.40 1.21
CA LEU A 28 -10.50 -1.83 1.69
C LEU A 28 -10.51 -3.31 2.10
N GLY A 29 -9.76 -4.16 1.40
CA GLY A 29 -9.76 -5.60 1.62
C GLY A 29 -8.94 -6.07 2.81
N THR A 30 -7.74 -5.50 3.02
CA THR A 30 -6.78 -6.01 4.02
C THR A 30 -6.83 -5.30 5.36
N THR A 31 -7.50 -4.15 5.46
CA THR A 31 -7.53 -3.33 6.69
C THR A 31 -8.59 -3.76 7.71
N SER A 32 -8.97 -5.02 7.72
CA SER A 32 -9.83 -5.59 8.79
C SER A 32 -9.11 -5.62 10.14
N SER A 33 -7.77 -5.71 10.13
CA SER A 33 -6.90 -5.61 11.31
C SER A 33 -5.70 -4.70 11.00
N ALA A 34 -5.22 -3.99 12.02
CA ALA A 34 -4.04 -3.12 11.91
C ALA A 34 -2.79 -3.91 11.53
N MET A 35 -2.62 -5.12 12.05
CA MET A 35 -1.50 -6.01 11.74
C MET A 35 -1.52 -6.43 10.26
N ASN A 36 -2.68 -6.81 9.73
CA ASN A 36 -2.82 -7.18 8.32
C ASN A 36 -2.54 -5.98 7.40
N GLY A 37 -3.04 -4.79 7.75
CA GLY A 37 -2.76 -3.55 7.03
C GLY A 37 -1.28 -3.20 6.99
N MET A 38 -0.59 -3.30 8.14
CA MET A 38 0.85 -3.04 8.24
C MET A 38 1.66 -4.04 7.41
N SER A 39 1.36 -5.34 7.53
CA SER A 39 2.07 -6.41 6.80
C SER A 39 1.88 -6.26 5.28
N MET A 40 0.67 -5.96 4.83
CA MET A 40 0.38 -5.72 3.42
C MET A 40 1.09 -4.47 2.89
N GLY A 41 1.13 -3.40 3.69
CA GLY A 41 1.85 -2.19 3.36
C GLY A 41 3.34 -2.42 3.18
N LEU A 42 3.98 -3.16 4.10
CA LEU A 42 5.40 -3.52 4.03
C LEU A 42 5.70 -4.41 2.81
N ALA A 43 4.86 -5.41 2.54
CA ALA A 43 5.00 -6.26 1.35
C ALA A 43 4.91 -5.43 0.06
N THR A 44 3.93 -4.53 -0.03
CA THR A 44 3.78 -3.62 -1.17
C THR A 44 4.98 -2.68 -1.29
N MET A 45 5.50 -2.15 -0.20
CA MET A 45 6.69 -1.29 -0.19
C MET A 45 7.91 -2.02 -0.76
N PHE A 46 8.14 -3.26 -0.33
CA PHE A 46 9.26 -4.06 -0.85
C PHE A 46 9.14 -4.30 -2.35
N VAL A 47 7.96 -4.74 -2.82
CA VAL A 47 7.69 -4.94 -4.25
C VAL A 47 7.90 -3.64 -5.02
N LEU A 48 7.42 -2.51 -4.48
CA LEU A 48 7.52 -1.20 -5.12
C LEU A 48 8.98 -0.77 -5.30
N ILE A 49 9.82 -0.93 -4.28
CA ILE A 49 11.25 -0.60 -4.37
C ILE A 49 11.94 -1.46 -5.44
N CYS A 50 11.76 -2.78 -5.38
CA CYS A 50 12.40 -3.69 -6.31
C CYS A 50 11.91 -3.48 -7.76
N SER A 51 10.61 -3.35 -7.96
CA SER A 51 10.02 -3.14 -9.29
C SER A 51 10.43 -1.79 -9.89
N ASN A 52 10.41 -0.71 -9.10
CA ASN A 52 10.80 0.62 -9.56
C ASN A 52 12.26 0.65 -10.02
N MET A 53 13.17 0.00 -9.28
CA MET A 53 14.57 -0.10 -9.66
C MET A 53 14.76 -0.84 -10.99
N VAL A 54 14.09 -1.97 -11.17
CA VAL A 54 14.19 -2.78 -12.38
C VAL A 54 13.53 -2.09 -13.57
N ILE A 55 12.36 -1.51 -13.39
CA ILE A 55 11.65 -0.77 -14.45
C ILE A 55 12.47 0.44 -14.91
N SER A 56 13.07 1.19 -13.98
CA SER A 56 13.95 2.31 -14.32
C SER A 56 15.22 1.86 -15.06
N ALA A 57 15.75 0.67 -14.77
CA ALA A 57 16.87 0.09 -15.51
C ALA A 57 16.47 -0.38 -16.91
N LEU A 58 15.27 -0.95 -17.06
CA LEU A 58 14.76 -1.51 -18.31
C LEU A 58 14.05 -0.49 -19.23
N LYS A 59 13.87 0.76 -18.79
CA LYS A 59 13.10 1.78 -19.51
C LYS A 59 13.54 2.01 -20.97
N ASN A 60 14.81 1.81 -21.27
CA ASN A 60 15.36 1.99 -22.61
C ASN A 60 15.23 0.74 -23.51
N VAL A 61 14.87 -0.40 -22.94
CA VAL A 61 14.75 -1.69 -23.64
C VAL A 61 13.31 -1.96 -24.05
N ILE A 62 12.36 -1.49 -23.24
CA ILE A 62 10.92 -1.76 -23.44
C ILE A 62 10.34 -0.72 -24.41
N PRO A 63 9.85 -1.12 -25.61
CA PRO A 63 9.19 -0.21 -26.53
C PRO A 63 7.85 0.30 -25.97
N ASP A 64 7.46 1.51 -26.37
CA ASP A 64 6.28 2.20 -25.83
C ASP A 64 4.96 1.42 -26.02
N MET A 65 4.85 0.64 -27.09
CA MET A 65 3.66 -0.15 -27.42
C MET A 65 3.36 -1.26 -26.40
N VAL A 66 4.38 -1.83 -25.75
CA VAL A 66 4.26 -2.97 -24.81
C VAL A 66 4.73 -2.60 -23.39
N ARG A 67 4.76 -1.32 -23.06
CA ARG A 67 5.29 -0.82 -21.79
C ARG A 67 4.48 -1.33 -20.60
N ILE A 68 3.16 -1.18 -20.61
CA ILE A 68 2.28 -1.59 -19.50
C ILE A 68 2.33 -3.11 -19.26
N PRO A 69 2.15 -3.98 -20.27
CA PRO A 69 2.32 -5.43 -20.10
C PRO A 69 3.70 -5.82 -19.59
N GLY A 70 4.76 -5.15 -20.05
CA GLY A 70 6.13 -5.38 -19.58
C GLY A 70 6.29 -5.08 -18.08
N TYR A 71 5.74 -3.98 -17.60
CA TYR A 71 5.77 -3.62 -16.18
C TYR A 71 5.02 -4.64 -15.32
N ILE A 72 3.86 -5.11 -15.79
CA ILE A 72 3.08 -6.14 -15.07
C ILE A 72 3.89 -7.42 -14.88
N VAL A 73 4.64 -7.87 -15.90
CA VAL A 73 5.47 -9.07 -15.80
C VAL A 73 6.58 -8.90 -14.76
N VAL A 74 7.26 -7.75 -14.75
CA VAL A 74 8.30 -7.44 -13.75
C VAL A 74 7.71 -7.42 -12.34
N ILE A 75 6.60 -6.73 -12.13
CA ILE A 75 5.93 -6.64 -10.83
C ILE A 75 5.47 -8.02 -10.37
N ALA A 76 4.86 -8.82 -11.27
CA ALA A 76 4.38 -10.17 -10.97
C ALA A 76 5.51 -11.08 -10.51
N THR A 77 6.70 -10.98 -11.10
CA THR A 77 7.88 -11.76 -10.69
C THR A 77 8.24 -11.46 -9.23
N PHE A 78 8.33 -10.18 -8.85
CA PHE A 78 8.64 -9.80 -7.46
C PHE A 78 7.54 -10.18 -6.48
N VAL A 79 6.27 -10.05 -6.87
CA VAL A 79 5.14 -10.47 -6.04
C VAL A 79 5.16 -11.97 -5.79
N THR A 80 5.48 -12.78 -6.80
CA THR A 80 5.62 -14.24 -6.64
C THR A 80 6.76 -14.59 -5.68
N VAL A 81 7.89 -13.91 -5.77
CA VAL A 81 9.01 -14.09 -4.83
C VAL A 81 8.58 -13.75 -3.39
N VAL A 82 7.91 -12.63 -3.19
CA VAL A 82 7.38 -12.23 -1.87
C VAL A 82 6.38 -13.26 -1.35
N GLN A 83 5.50 -13.76 -2.21
CA GLN A 83 4.50 -14.77 -1.84
C GLN A 83 5.19 -16.06 -1.35
N MET A 84 6.17 -16.57 -2.09
CA MET A 84 6.94 -17.76 -1.68
C MET A 84 7.71 -17.52 -0.38
N CYS A 85 8.31 -16.35 -0.20
CA CYS A 85 8.99 -16.00 1.04
C CYS A 85 8.03 -15.94 2.23
N MET A 86 6.85 -15.34 2.07
CA MET A 86 5.85 -15.29 3.14
C MET A 86 5.30 -16.67 3.49
N GLU A 87 5.08 -17.52 2.51
CA GLU A 87 4.65 -18.90 2.73
C GLU A 87 5.68 -19.71 3.52
N ALA A 88 6.97 -19.52 3.21
CA ALA A 88 8.06 -20.24 3.86
C ALA A 88 8.36 -19.75 5.29
N PHE A 89 8.35 -18.43 5.52
CA PHE A 89 8.81 -17.84 6.80
C PHE A 89 7.68 -17.49 7.76
N ILE A 90 6.51 -17.10 7.26
CA ILE A 90 5.41 -16.60 8.09
C ILE A 90 4.06 -17.18 7.62
N PRO A 91 3.83 -18.50 7.79
CA PRO A 91 2.62 -19.16 7.29
C PRO A 91 1.33 -18.63 7.92
N ALA A 92 1.38 -18.13 9.16
CA ALA A 92 0.22 -17.56 9.84
C ALA A 92 -0.29 -16.27 9.17
N LEU A 93 0.62 -15.39 8.73
CA LEU A 93 0.27 -14.18 7.95
C LEU A 93 -0.14 -14.54 6.52
N TYR A 94 0.51 -15.53 5.93
CA TYR A 94 0.14 -16.00 4.59
C TYR A 94 -1.30 -16.55 4.56
N ALA A 95 -1.74 -17.27 5.58
CA ALA A 95 -3.11 -17.76 5.67
C ALA A 95 -4.17 -16.63 5.63
N SER A 96 -3.86 -15.46 6.19
CA SER A 96 -4.78 -14.32 6.21
C SER A 96 -4.66 -13.40 4.99
N LEU A 97 -3.45 -13.26 4.43
CA LEU A 97 -3.14 -12.30 3.35
C LEU A 97 -2.96 -12.94 1.97
N GLY A 98 -2.85 -14.27 1.88
CA GLY A 98 -2.50 -14.98 0.64
C GLY A 98 -3.39 -14.65 -0.56
N LEU A 99 -4.69 -14.43 -0.33
CA LEU A 99 -5.63 -14.01 -1.37
C LEU A 99 -5.41 -12.56 -1.85
N PHE A 100 -4.79 -11.72 -1.02
CA PHE A 100 -4.60 -10.30 -1.32
C PHE A 100 -3.22 -9.98 -1.90
N ILE A 101 -2.23 -10.87 -1.73
CA ILE A 101 -0.88 -10.69 -2.28
C ILE A 101 -0.89 -10.55 -3.81
N PRO A 102 -1.64 -11.36 -4.58
CA PRO A 102 -1.72 -11.19 -6.04
C PRO A 102 -2.31 -9.84 -6.47
N LEU A 103 -3.11 -9.18 -5.61
CA LEU A 103 -3.65 -7.84 -5.90
C LEU A 103 -2.56 -6.76 -5.94
N ILE A 104 -1.36 -7.03 -5.40
CA ILE A 104 -0.22 -6.11 -5.52
C ILE A 104 0.21 -5.95 -6.97
N VAL A 105 0.09 -7.00 -7.80
CA VAL A 105 0.47 -6.97 -9.23
C VAL A 105 -0.32 -5.92 -9.99
N VAL A 106 -1.63 -5.84 -9.75
CA VAL A 106 -2.54 -4.89 -10.42
C VAL A 106 -2.81 -3.65 -9.57
N ASN A 107 -2.02 -3.40 -8.53
CA ASN A 107 -2.19 -2.25 -7.67
C ASN A 107 -1.90 -0.95 -8.43
N CYS A 108 -2.88 -0.05 -8.43
CA CYS A 108 -2.80 1.24 -9.12
C CYS A 108 -1.62 2.09 -8.65
N ILE A 109 -1.13 1.92 -7.40
CA ILE A 109 0.04 2.62 -6.89
C ILE A 109 1.29 2.16 -7.65
N VAL A 110 1.51 0.86 -7.72
CA VAL A 110 2.72 0.27 -8.32
C VAL A 110 2.78 0.59 -9.81
N LEU A 111 1.69 0.34 -10.54
CA LEU A 111 1.59 0.66 -11.97
C LEU A 111 1.63 2.16 -12.24
N GLY A 112 0.97 2.97 -11.42
CA GLY A 112 0.95 4.40 -11.56
C GLY A 112 2.32 5.04 -11.35
N ARG A 113 3.12 4.58 -10.40
CA ARG A 113 4.50 5.07 -10.18
C ARG A 113 5.46 4.57 -11.25
N ALA A 114 5.33 3.33 -11.68
CA ALA A 114 6.12 2.78 -12.78
C ALA A 114 6.05 3.65 -14.04
N GLU A 115 4.86 4.10 -14.42
CA GLU A 115 4.66 4.94 -15.61
C GLU A 115 4.94 6.43 -15.34
N ALA A 116 4.50 6.98 -14.21
CA ALA A 116 4.59 8.40 -13.93
C ALA A 116 6.01 8.85 -13.57
N PHE A 117 6.76 8.04 -12.83
CA PHE A 117 8.05 8.41 -12.25
C PHE A 117 9.21 7.56 -12.79
N ASP A 118 9.14 6.23 -12.72
CA ASP A 118 10.27 5.35 -12.98
C ASP A 118 10.70 5.32 -14.45
N ALA A 119 9.74 5.40 -15.35
CA ALA A 119 9.98 5.52 -16.78
C ALA A 119 10.80 6.77 -17.16
N LYS A 120 10.81 7.81 -16.33
CA LYS A 120 11.45 9.11 -16.62
C LYS A 120 12.72 9.36 -15.81
N ASN A 121 12.82 8.79 -14.62
CA ASN A 121 13.90 9.05 -13.68
C ASN A 121 14.95 7.94 -13.65
N GLY A 122 16.03 8.16 -12.91
CA GLY A 122 17.11 7.19 -12.73
C GLY A 122 16.82 6.20 -11.61
N VAL A 123 17.51 5.07 -11.60
CA VAL A 123 17.32 3.94 -10.67
C VAL A 123 17.36 4.36 -9.18
N VAL A 124 18.31 5.22 -8.81
CA VAL A 124 18.46 5.68 -7.42
C VAL A 124 17.26 6.53 -6.99
N ALA A 125 16.82 7.47 -7.83
CA ALA A 125 15.67 8.32 -7.54
C ALA A 125 14.38 7.48 -7.42
N SER A 126 14.21 6.47 -8.29
CA SER A 126 13.09 5.54 -8.27
C SER A 126 13.07 4.67 -7.00
N ALA A 127 14.23 4.27 -6.48
CA ALA A 127 14.30 3.55 -5.21
C ALA A 127 13.82 4.43 -4.03
N PHE A 128 14.27 5.68 -3.96
CA PHE A 128 13.83 6.63 -2.91
C PHE A 128 12.34 6.98 -3.03
N ASP A 129 11.82 7.07 -4.24
CA ASP A 129 10.39 7.24 -4.48
C ASP A 129 9.59 6.03 -3.99
N GLY A 130 10.05 4.81 -4.31
CA GLY A 130 9.44 3.56 -3.84
C GLY A 130 9.38 3.46 -2.32
N ILE A 131 10.44 3.88 -1.61
CA ILE A 131 10.45 3.94 -0.13
C ILE A 131 9.46 4.98 0.37
N GLY A 132 9.44 6.19 -0.18
CA GLY A 132 8.57 7.28 0.25
C GLY A 132 7.09 6.95 0.10
N ILE A 133 6.70 6.50 -1.09
CA ILE A 133 5.32 6.11 -1.41
C ILE A 133 4.91 4.85 -0.63
N GLY A 134 5.80 3.86 -0.52
CA GLY A 134 5.56 2.63 0.23
C GLY A 134 5.35 2.87 1.73
N LEU A 135 6.15 3.74 2.34
CA LEU A 135 5.95 4.17 3.73
C LEU A 135 4.64 4.94 3.91
N GLY A 136 4.34 5.88 3.02
CA GLY A 136 3.08 6.61 3.03
C GLY A 136 1.86 5.68 2.95
N PHE A 137 1.94 4.67 2.09
CA PHE A 137 0.91 3.64 1.96
C PHE A 137 0.78 2.76 3.21
N THR A 138 1.89 2.31 3.77
CA THR A 138 1.91 1.49 4.99
C THR A 138 1.29 2.23 6.18
N ILE A 139 1.63 3.51 6.37
CA ILE A 139 1.05 4.35 7.42
C ILE A 139 -0.46 4.50 7.22
N ALA A 140 -0.91 4.76 5.99
CA ALA A 140 -2.31 4.91 5.68
C ALA A 140 -3.12 3.61 5.94
N LEU A 141 -2.60 2.45 5.52
CA LEU A 141 -3.22 1.15 5.78
C LEU A 141 -3.29 0.81 7.27
N THR A 142 -2.20 1.06 8.00
CA THR A 142 -2.13 0.79 9.43
C THR A 142 -3.10 1.68 10.20
N LEU A 143 -3.17 2.97 9.86
CA LEU A 143 -4.09 3.92 10.49
C LEU A 143 -5.55 3.54 10.25
N LEU A 144 -5.90 3.23 8.99
CA LEU A 144 -7.25 2.79 8.65
C LEU A 144 -7.60 1.46 9.32
N GLY A 145 -6.67 0.50 9.32
CA GLY A 145 -6.82 -0.79 9.98
C GLY A 145 -7.02 -0.63 11.50
N ALA A 146 -6.25 0.24 12.15
CA ALA A 146 -6.39 0.52 13.57
C ALA A 146 -7.76 1.11 13.92
N ILE A 147 -8.26 2.07 13.13
CA ILE A 147 -9.58 2.67 13.34
C ILE A 147 -10.68 1.62 13.15
N ARG A 148 -10.60 0.82 12.09
CA ARG A 148 -11.58 -0.23 11.81
C ARG A 148 -11.57 -1.34 12.86
N GLU A 149 -10.41 -1.77 13.32
CA GLU A 149 -10.25 -2.77 14.38
C GLU A 149 -10.83 -2.24 15.70
N LEU A 150 -10.56 -0.98 16.04
CA LEU A 150 -11.09 -0.34 17.24
C LEU A 150 -12.61 -0.20 17.22
N LEU A 151 -13.19 0.25 16.11
CA LEU A 151 -14.64 0.44 15.96
C LEU A 151 -15.41 -0.88 15.73
N GLY A 152 -14.76 -1.86 15.10
CA GLY A 152 -15.38 -3.13 14.75
C GLY A 152 -15.34 -4.17 15.85
N THR A 153 -14.21 -4.34 16.51
CA THR A 153 -13.99 -5.38 17.52
C THR A 153 -13.61 -4.85 18.90
N GLY A 154 -13.36 -3.54 19.03
CA GLY A 154 -12.88 -2.94 20.28
C GLY A 154 -11.45 -3.37 20.65
N LYS A 155 -10.73 -4.02 19.73
CA LYS A 155 -9.33 -4.45 19.89
C LYS A 155 -8.40 -3.51 19.12
N LEU A 156 -7.18 -3.38 19.57
CA LEU A 156 -6.12 -2.70 18.84
C LEU A 156 -4.86 -3.56 18.91
N PHE A 157 -4.31 -3.99 17.78
CA PHE A 157 -3.21 -4.95 17.73
C PHE A 157 -3.45 -6.20 18.59
N ASN A 158 -4.66 -6.76 18.55
CA ASN A 158 -5.09 -7.90 19.34
C ASN A 158 -5.18 -7.67 20.87
N LEU A 159 -5.02 -6.42 21.34
CA LEU A 159 -5.24 -6.03 22.75
C LEU A 159 -6.67 -5.50 22.91
N THR A 160 -7.43 -6.08 23.83
CA THR A 160 -8.81 -5.65 24.14
C THR A 160 -8.80 -4.33 24.89
N ILE A 161 -9.27 -3.25 24.25
CA ILE A 161 -9.36 -1.91 24.83
C ILE A 161 -10.80 -1.60 25.26
N MET A 162 -11.78 -2.09 24.50
CA MET A 162 -13.20 -1.88 24.79
C MET A 162 -13.92 -3.23 24.96
N PRO A 163 -14.98 -3.29 25.78
CA PRO A 163 -15.82 -4.48 25.88
C PRO A 163 -16.49 -4.78 24.52
N GLU A 164 -16.51 -6.05 24.15
CA GLU A 164 -16.99 -6.55 22.83
C GLU A 164 -18.44 -6.16 22.50
N GLN A 165 -19.23 -5.72 23.49
CA GLN A 165 -20.61 -5.31 23.34
C GLN A 165 -20.79 -4.02 22.49
N PHE A 166 -19.75 -3.20 22.31
CA PHE A 166 -19.77 -1.97 21.52
C PHE A 166 -19.22 -2.14 20.09
N GLY A 167 -18.74 -3.34 19.75
CA GLY A 167 -18.23 -3.64 18.41
C GLY A 167 -19.36 -3.60 17.37
N SER A 168 -19.24 -2.70 16.38
CA SER A 168 -20.18 -2.65 15.25
C SER A 168 -19.67 -3.44 14.07
N LEU A 169 -20.36 -4.53 13.73
CA LEU A 169 -20.00 -5.42 12.62
C LEU A 169 -19.93 -4.68 11.27
N ILE A 170 -20.64 -3.55 11.14
CA ILE A 170 -20.64 -2.72 9.93
C ILE A 170 -19.23 -2.21 9.62
N PHE A 171 -18.41 -1.87 10.63
CA PHE A 171 -17.06 -1.36 10.42
C PHE A 171 -16.04 -2.45 10.06
N VAL A 172 -16.32 -3.71 10.35
CA VAL A 172 -15.52 -4.85 9.88
C VAL A 172 -15.77 -5.12 8.40
N LEU A 173 -17.01 -4.93 7.94
CA LEU A 173 -17.41 -5.13 6.56
C LEU A 173 -16.93 -3.99 5.62
N ALA A 174 -16.95 -4.24 4.31
CA ALA A 174 -16.51 -3.28 3.29
C ALA A 174 -17.23 -1.90 3.35
N PRO A 175 -18.55 -1.80 3.60
CA PRO A 175 -19.22 -0.50 3.72
C PRO A 175 -18.63 0.40 4.81
N GLY A 176 -18.27 -0.18 5.96
CA GLY A 176 -17.64 0.56 7.05
C GLY A 176 -16.22 1.04 6.71
N ALA A 177 -15.50 0.30 5.87
CA ALA A 177 -14.20 0.74 5.37
C ALA A 177 -14.31 2.04 4.55
N PHE A 178 -15.33 2.15 3.69
CA PHE A 178 -15.58 3.37 2.91
C PHE A 178 -15.92 4.56 3.80
N ILE A 179 -16.77 4.37 4.81
CA ILE A 179 -17.15 5.41 5.76
C ILE A 179 -15.93 5.89 6.54
N ALA A 180 -15.15 4.96 7.13
CA ALA A 180 -13.94 5.27 7.89
C ALA A 180 -12.91 6.01 7.02
N LEU A 181 -12.71 5.54 5.78
CA LEU A 181 -11.80 6.18 4.83
C LEU A 181 -12.26 7.58 4.45
N GLY A 182 -13.56 7.79 4.20
CA GLY A 182 -14.14 9.09 3.89
C GLY A 182 -13.89 10.11 5.01
N PHE A 183 -14.10 9.71 6.27
CA PHE A 183 -13.81 10.56 7.43
C PHE A 183 -12.31 10.88 7.55
N LEU A 184 -11.43 9.88 7.34
CA LEU A 184 -9.99 10.10 7.38
C LEU A 184 -9.53 11.09 6.30
N ILE A 185 -10.02 10.94 5.07
CA ILE A 185 -9.70 11.86 3.97
C ILE A 185 -10.18 13.28 4.31
N ALA A 186 -11.37 13.43 4.87
CA ALA A 186 -11.91 14.74 5.27
C ALA A 186 -11.02 15.40 6.35
N ILE A 187 -10.58 14.62 7.36
CA ILE A 187 -9.68 15.10 8.42
C ILE A 187 -8.32 15.51 7.83
N VAL A 188 -7.70 14.67 7.02
CA VAL A 188 -6.40 14.95 6.39
C VAL A 188 -6.47 16.18 5.50
N ASN A 189 -7.54 16.33 4.70
CA ASN A 189 -7.72 17.52 3.86
C ASN A 189 -7.94 18.80 4.68
N LYS A 190 -8.63 18.71 5.81
CA LYS A 190 -8.79 19.85 6.72
C LYS A 190 -7.45 20.26 7.34
N LEU A 191 -6.65 19.29 7.76
CA LEU A 191 -5.32 19.56 8.33
C LEU A 191 -4.32 20.12 7.29
N ARG A 192 -4.44 19.72 6.02
CA ARG A 192 -3.61 20.26 4.92
C ARG A 192 -3.97 21.69 4.52
N LYS A 193 -5.21 22.10 4.73
CA LYS A 193 -5.68 23.46 4.38
C LYS A 193 -5.52 24.46 5.52
N ALA A 194 -5.26 23.99 6.74
CA ALA A 194 -4.94 24.82 7.90
C ALA A 194 -3.44 25.08 8.01
#